data_9e32293f1c8c24188ee9702dcd430002
#
_entry.id   9e32293f1c8c24188ee9702dcd430002
#
_cell.length_a   1.000
_cell.length_b   1.000
_cell.length_c   1.000
_cell.angle_alpha   90.00
_cell.angle_beta   90.00
_cell.angle_gamma   90.00
#
_symmetry.space_group_name_H-M   'P 1'
#
loop_
_entity.id
_entity.type
_entity.pdbx_description
1 polymer ?
#
loop_
_entity_poly.entity_id
_entity_poly.type
_entity_poly.pdbx_seq_one_letter_code
_entity_poly.pdbx_strand_id
1 'polypeptide(L)'
;MSKSISPALITVGAIVGVVVILAGFLISTFNGFNSLENNVKKFNKDSENYLSSYTLKVQETAQIPDMYKSGLKEVIKGTFEGRYGADGSKAVMQWIQEQNIQFDSSLYKEIQIVISAGRDEFRISQTKKLDACQLYETKLQQFPGNVVAGVFGFPRLDLDKTCQVVSDSRTQAAFDSGVQSPINFKG
;
A
#
# COMPACT_ATOMS: atom_id res chain seq x y z
N MET A 1 -24.91 -24.71 57.83
CA MET A 1 -23.45 -24.76 58.04
C MET A 1 -22.78 -24.07 56.83
N SER A 2 -22.45 -22.81 57.00
CA SER A 2 -21.70 -22.05 55.98
C SER A 2 -20.24 -22.52 56.02
N LYS A 3 -19.77 -23.28 55.01
CA LYS A 3 -18.35 -23.60 54.84
C LYS A 3 -17.61 -22.29 54.50
N SER A 4 -16.87 -21.76 55.45
CA SER A 4 -15.95 -20.66 55.17
C SER A 4 -14.88 -21.09 54.19
N ILE A 5 -14.80 -20.41 53.02
CA ILE A 5 -13.77 -20.69 52.01
C ILE A 5 -12.42 -20.33 52.66
N SER A 6 -11.44 -21.23 52.59
CA SER A 6 -10.11 -20.95 53.18
C SER A 6 -9.44 -19.78 52.47
N PRO A 7 -8.73 -18.90 53.18
CA PRO A 7 -8.02 -17.75 52.57
C PRO A 7 -7.04 -18.19 51.48
N ALA A 8 -6.40 -19.34 51.59
CA ALA A 8 -5.51 -19.92 50.60
C ALA A 8 -6.25 -20.21 49.27
N LEU A 9 -7.50 -20.67 49.34
CA LEU A 9 -8.30 -20.99 48.18
C LEU A 9 -8.71 -19.70 47.41
N ILE A 10 -8.98 -18.63 48.14
CA ILE A 10 -9.26 -17.31 47.58
C ILE A 10 -8.01 -16.74 46.84
N THR A 11 -6.83 -16.87 47.50
CA THR A 11 -5.57 -16.39 46.91
C THR A 11 -5.22 -17.15 45.62
N VAL A 12 -5.34 -18.49 45.62
CA VAL A 12 -5.11 -19.33 44.44
C VAL A 12 -6.09 -18.94 43.33
N GLY A 13 -7.38 -18.77 43.65
CA GLY A 13 -8.39 -18.34 42.69
C GLY A 13 -8.08 -16.95 42.07
N ALA A 14 -7.62 -16.02 42.88
CA ALA A 14 -7.21 -14.69 42.41
C ALA A 14 -5.98 -14.76 41.44
N ILE A 15 -4.98 -15.56 41.78
CA ILE A 15 -3.79 -15.77 40.93
C ILE A 15 -4.20 -16.38 39.58
N VAL A 16 -5.02 -17.43 39.61
CA VAL A 16 -5.52 -18.08 38.37
C VAL A 16 -6.32 -17.09 37.55
N GLY A 17 -7.18 -16.27 38.16
CA GLY A 17 -7.95 -15.23 37.46
C GLY A 17 -7.04 -14.22 36.75
N VAL A 18 -6.00 -13.74 37.43
CA VAL A 18 -5.02 -12.82 36.83
C VAL A 18 -4.29 -13.47 35.65
N VAL A 19 -3.85 -14.71 35.79
CA VAL A 19 -3.17 -15.44 34.70
C VAL A 19 -4.07 -15.61 33.48
N VAL A 20 -5.34 -15.92 33.67
CA VAL A 20 -6.32 -16.07 32.59
C VAL A 20 -6.54 -14.71 31.86
N ILE A 21 -6.66 -13.63 32.62
CA ILE A 21 -6.81 -12.27 32.04
C ILE A 21 -5.57 -11.88 31.23
N LEU A 22 -4.37 -12.12 31.77
CA LEU A 22 -3.12 -11.83 31.06
C LEU A 22 -2.98 -12.68 29.78
N ALA A 23 -3.30 -13.96 29.85
CA ALA A 23 -3.28 -14.83 28.67
C ALA A 23 -4.27 -14.36 27.60
N GLY A 24 -5.49 -14.03 27.98
CA GLY A 24 -6.49 -13.48 27.07
C GLY A 24 -6.05 -12.16 26.44
N PHE A 25 -5.42 -11.28 27.21
CA PHE A 25 -4.85 -10.04 26.72
C PHE A 25 -3.72 -10.29 25.70
N LEU A 26 -2.79 -11.19 25.97
CA LEU A 26 -1.69 -11.52 25.06
C LEU A 26 -2.21 -12.10 23.74
N ILE A 27 -3.17 -13.03 23.80
CA ILE A 27 -3.78 -13.63 22.62
C ILE A 27 -4.50 -12.57 21.78
N SER A 28 -5.29 -11.70 22.43
CA SER A 28 -6.01 -10.61 21.73
C SER A 28 -5.05 -9.64 21.03
N THR A 29 -3.99 -9.24 21.71
CA THR A 29 -2.98 -8.33 21.15
C THR A 29 -2.21 -8.98 20.00
N PHE A 30 -1.80 -10.24 20.15
CA PHE A 30 -1.15 -11.02 19.10
C PHE A 30 -2.03 -11.12 17.83
N ASN A 31 -3.31 -11.46 17.99
CA ASN A 31 -4.26 -11.52 16.88
C ASN A 31 -4.48 -10.15 16.24
N GLY A 32 -4.49 -9.08 17.04
CA GLY A 32 -4.55 -7.71 16.58
C GLY A 32 -3.38 -7.36 15.67
N PHE A 33 -2.14 -7.66 16.08
CA PHE A 33 -0.96 -7.45 15.24
C PHE A 33 -0.98 -8.27 13.96
N ASN A 34 -1.40 -9.52 14.03
CA ASN A 34 -1.55 -10.39 12.86
C ASN A 34 -2.54 -9.79 11.84
N SER A 35 -3.66 -9.26 12.33
CA SER A 35 -4.66 -8.60 11.48
C SER A 35 -4.10 -7.35 10.81
N LEU A 36 -3.40 -6.50 11.56
CA LEU A 36 -2.80 -5.27 11.04
C LEU A 36 -1.72 -5.58 9.99
N GLU A 37 -0.83 -6.54 10.26
CA GLU A 37 0.18 -6.97 9.31
C GLU A 37 -0.43 -7.52 8.01
N ASN A 38 -1.51 -8.30 8.12
CA ASN A 38 -2.23 -8.81 6.96
C ASN A 38 -2.93 -7.69 6.17
N ASN A 39 -3.41 -6.64 6.83
CA ASN A 39 -3.96 -5.47 6.16
C ASN A 39 -2.90 -4.72 5.35
N VAL A 40 -1.69 -4.53 5.90
CA VAL A 40 -0.56 -3.94 5.16
C VAL A 40 -0.25 -4.77 3.91
N LYS A 41 -0.13 -6.10 4.05
CA LYS A 41 0.11 -7.02 2.92
C LYS A 41 -1.00 -6.95 1.87
N LYS A 42 -2.26 -6.89 2.32
CA LYS A 42 -3.43 -6.77 1.44
C LYS A 42 -3.36 -5.49 0.62
N PHE A 43 -3.22 -4.33 1.26
CA PHE A 43 -3.22 -3.05 0.54
C PHE A 43 -2.00 -2.87 -0.37
N ASN A 44 -0.85 -3.49 -0.04
CA ASN A 44 0.27 -3.54 -0.96
C ASN A 44 -0.07 -4.33 -2.24
N LYS A 45 -0.69 -5.50 -2.10
CA LYS A 45 -1.16 -6.30 -3.25
C LYS A 45 -2.25 -5.59 -4.04
N ASP A 46 -3.16 -4.88 -3.36
CA ASP A 46 -4.21 -4.10 -4.04
C ASP A 46 -3.61 -3.04 -4.96
N SER A 47 -2.54 -2.34 -4.51
CA SER A 47 -1.82 -1.38 -5.36
C SER A 47 -1.21 -2.02 -6.61
N GLU A 48 -0.63 -3.22 -6.48
CA GLU A 48 -0.08 -3.97 -7.61
C GLU A 48 -1.19 -4.42 -8.58
N ASN A 49 -2.34 -4.84 -8.04
CA ASN A 49 -3.50 -5.23 -8.81
C ASN A 49 -4.09 -4.06 -9.61
N TYR A 50 -4.17 -2.85 -9.02
CA TYR A 50 -4.62 -1.66 -9.75
C TYR A 50 -3.74 -1.38 -10.96
N LEU A 51 -2.42 -1.36 -10.78
CA LEU A 51 -1.49 -1.18 -11.88
C LEU A 51 -1.68 -2.24 -12.98
N SER A 52 -1.82 -3.51 -12.59
CA SER A 52 -2.02 -4.60 -13.53
C SER A 52 -3.35 -4.48 -14.29
N SER A 53 -4.43 -4.17 -13.59
CA SER A 53 -5.76 -4.02 -14.17
C SER A 53 -5.83 -2.88 -15.20
N TYR A 54 -5.26 -1.74 -14.87
CA TYR A 54 -5.23 -0.61 -15.81
C TYR A 54 -4.29 -0.83 -16.99
N THR A 55 -3.19 -1.56 -16.79
CA THR A 55 -2.34 -1.98 -17.90
C THR A 55 -3.10 -2.84 -18.90
N LEU A 56 -3.85 -3.83 -18.40
CA LEU A 56 -4.70 -4.68 -19.25
C LEU A 56 -5.77 -3.85 -19.97
N LYS A 57 -6.43 -2.94 -19.25
CA LYS A 57 -7.47 -2.10 -19.83
C LYS A 57 -6.94 -1.20 -20.96
N VAL A 58 -5.75 -0.61 -20.82
CA VAL A 58 -5.11 0.16 -21.89
C VAL A 58 -4.72 -0.77 -23.05
N GLN A 59 -4.18 -1.95 -22.75
CA GLN A 59 -3.81 -2.95 -23.75
C GLN A 59 -5.01 -3.37 -24.61
N GLU A 60 -6.14 -3.67 -23.97
CA GLU A 60 -7.39 -4.06 -24.65
C GLU A 60 -7.97 -2.90 -25.47
N THR A 61 -8.04 -1.70 -24.90
CA THR A 61 -8.57 -0.50 -25.59
C THR A 61 -7.75 -0.17 -26.84
N ALA A 62 -6.42 -0.21 -26.75
CA ALA A 62 -5.54 0.09 -27.87
C ALA A 62 -5.21 -1.13 -28.74
N GLN A 63 -5.80 -2.30 -28.45
CA GLN A 63 -5.54 -3.56 -29.15
C GLN A 63 -4.05 -3.92 -29.26
N ILE A 64 -3.30 -3.65 -28.19
CA ILE A 64 -1.84 -3.87 -28.13
C ILE A 64 -1.53 -5.37 -28.02
N PRO A 65 -0.69 -5.92 -28.91
CA PRO A 65 -0.30 -7.33 -28.84
C PRO A 65 0.39 -7.69 -27.51
N ASP A 66 0.19 -8.93 -27.04
CA ASP A 66 0.72 -9.41 -25.75
C ASP A 66 2.24 -9.31 -25.62
N MET A 67 2.98 -9.39 -26.71
CA MET A 67 4.43 -9.24 -26.73
C MET A 67 4.92 -7.88 -26.20
N TYR A 68 4.07 -6.85 -26.27
CA TYR A 68 4.39 -5.50 -25.79
C TYR A 68 3.90 -5.22 -24.37
N LYS A 69 3.21 -6.17 -23.73
CA LYS A 69 2.57 -6.00 -22.42
C LYS A 69 3.53 -5.54 -21.32
N SER A 70 4.75 -6.06 -21.28
CA SER A 70 5.75 -5.68 -20.26
C SER A 70 6.19 -4.23 -20.40
N GLY A 71 6.51 -3.78 -21.62
CA GLY A 71 6.86 -2.39 -21.89
C GLY A 71 5.71 -1.42 -21.61
N LEU A 72 4.49 -1.79 -22.03
CA LEU A 72 3.29 -1.01 -21.72
C LEU A 72 3.10 -0.86 -20.21
N LYS A 73 3.23 -1.94 -19.46
CA LYS A 73 3.13 -1.93 -17.99
C LYS A 73 4.14 -0.98 -17.36
N GLU A 74 5.35 -0.93 -17.88
CA GLU A 74 6.40 -0.07 -17.35
C GLU A 74 6.12 1.42 -17.62
N VAL A 75 5.66 1.77 -18.81
CA VAL A 75 5.27 3.14 -19.14
C VAL A 75 4.06 3.59 -18.32
N ILE A 76 3.03 2.76 -18.18
CA ILE A 76 1.86 3.05 -17.33
C ILE A 76 2.27 3.21 -15.88
N LYS A 77 3.14 2.33 -15.37
CA LYS A 77 3.70 2.46 -14.03
C LYS A 77 4.38 3.81 -13.85
N GLY A 78 5.28 4.21 -14.76
CA GLY A 78 5.91 5.52 -14.72
C GLY A 78 4.91 6.69 -14.76
N THR A 79 3.79 6.54 -15.48
CA THR A 79 2.70 7.51 -15.50
C THR A 79 2.01 7.61 -14.14
N PHE A 80 1.71 6.48 -13.51
CA PHE A 80 1.06 6.43 -12.19
C PHE A 80 1.98 6.92 -11.06
N GLU A 81 3.27 6.66 -11.21
CA GLU A 81 4.32 7.16 -10.31
C GLU A 81 4.59 8.67 -10.45
N GLY A 82 3.95 9.33 -11.42
CA GLY A 82 4.13 10.76 -11.66
C GLY A 82 5.39 11.11 -12.48
N ARG A 83 6.14 10.09 -12.98
CA ARG A 83 7.40 10.28 -13.73
C ARG A 83 7.26 11.24 -14.92
N TYR A 84 6.09 11.24 -15.56
CA TYR A 84 5.79 12.10 -16.73
C TYR A 84 4.93 13.31 -16.39
N GLY A 85 4.63 13.57 -15.11
CA GLY A 85 3.82 14.69 -14.67
C GLY A 85 2.43 14.72 -15.32
N ALA A 86 2.03 15.89 -15.85
CA ALA A 86 0.75 16.08 -16.55
C ALA A 86 0.69 15.34 -17.91
N ASP A 87 1.84 15.05 -18.51
CA ASP A 87 1.96 14.45 -19.84
C ASP A 87 1.93 12.91 -19.83
N GLY A 88 1.55 12.29 -18.73
CA GLY A 88 1.55 10.84 -18.59
C GLY A 88 0.76 10.10 -19.67
N SER A 89 -0.42 10.60 -20.05
CA SER A 89 -1.19 10.03 -21.16
C SER A 89 -0.49 10.17 -22.50
N LYS A 90 0.18 11.31 -22.73
CA LYS A 90 0.97 11.56 -23.94
C LYS A 90 2.17 10.60 -24.02
N ALA A 91 2.84 10.33 -22.90
CA ALA A 91 3.95 9.38 -22.84
C ALA A 91 3.52 7.96 -23.25
N VAL A 92 2.35 7.49 -22.79
CA VAL A 92 1.80 6.19 -23.21
C VAL A 92 1.49 6.17 -24.70
N MET A 93 0.89 7.24 -25.23
CA MET A 93 0.57 7.34 -26.65
C MET A 93 1.83 7.38 -27.51
N GLN A 94 2.83 8.14 -27.11
CA GLN A 94 4.12 8.20 -27.80
C GLN A 94 4.79 6.83 -27.82
N TRP A 95 4.79 6.12 -26.71
CA TRP A 95 5.32 4.77 -26.64
C TRP A 95 4.59 3.81 -27.60
N ILE A 96 3.25 3.87 -27.69
CA ILE A 96 2.48 3.05 -28.64
C ILE A 96 2.90 3.36 -30.09
N GLN A 97 3.08 4.63 -30.43
CA GLN A 97 3.52 5.03 -31.77
C GLN A 97 4.95 4.56 -32.08
N GLU A 98 5.87 4.63 -31.13
CA GLU A 98 7.26 4.16 -31.27
C GLU A 98 7.35 2.66 -31.54
N GLN A 99 6.37 1.86 -31.04
CA GLN A 99 6.31 0.43 -31.33
C GLN A 99 5.72 0.11 -32.72
N ASN A 100 5.39 1.11 -33.54
CA ASN A 100 4.69 0.95 -34.84
C ASN A 100 3.38 0.16 -34.74
N ILE A 101 2.73 0.21 -33.59
CA ILE A 101 1.41 -0.41 -33.38
C ILE A 101 0.38 0.47 -34.08
N GLN A 102 -0.29 -0.08 -35.09
CA GLN A 102 -1.42 0.59 -35.72
C GLN A 102 -2.60 0.60 -34.77
N PHE A 103 -3.01 1.76 -34.31
CA PHE A 103 -4.21 1.93 -33.50
C PHE A 103 -5.04 3.09 -34.01
N ASP A 104 -6.34 3.01 -33.77
CA ASP A 104 -7.29 4.04 -34.18
C ASP A 104 -7.12 5.28 -33.28
N SER A 105 -6.81 6.43 -33.89
CA SER A 105 -6.68 7.70 -33.20
C SER A 105 -7.95 8.16 -32.47
N SER A 106 -9.14 7.63 -32.86
CA SER A 106 -10.39 7.89 -32.14
C SER A 106 -10.37 7.38 -30.70
N LEU A 107 -9.59 6.34 -30.43
CA LEU A 107 -9.42 5.76 -29.08
C LEU A 107 -8.56 6.61 -28.15
N TYR A 108 -7.92 7.67 -28.66
CA TYR A 108 -7.03 8.53 -27.87
C TYR A 108 -7.73 9.06 -26.60
N LYS A 109 -8.96 9.57 -26.73
CA LYS A 109 -9.72 10.09 -25.59
C LYS A 109 -10.07 9.00 -24.57
N GLU A 110 -10.38 7.80 -25.05
CA GLU A 110 -10.71 6.67 -24.20
C GLU A 110 -9.49 6.22 -23.40
N ILE A 111 -8.33 6.11 -24.05
CA ILE A 111 -7.07 5.80 -23.38
C ILE A 111 -6.71 6.87 -22.36
N GLN A 112 -6.90 8.15 -22.66
CA GLN A 112 -6.68 9.25 -21.73
C GLN A 112 -7.55 9.12 -20.47
N ILE A 113 -8.84 8.81 -20.65
CA ILE A 113 -9.77 8.60 -19.52
C ILE A 113 -9.32 7.42 -18.66
N VAL A 114 -8.96 6.29 -19.28
CA VAL A 114 -8.47 5.10 -18.57
C VAL A 114 -7.22 5.42 -17.77
N ILE A 115 -6.24 6.11 -18.34
CA ILE A 115 -4.99 6.45 -17.66
C ILE A 115 -5.24 7.44 -16.51
N SER A 116 -6.09 8.44 -16.72
CA SER A 116 -6.42 9.42 -15.67
C SER A 116 -7.12 8.74 -14.49
N ALA A 117 -8.14 7.93 -14.76
CA ALA A 117 -8.84 7.16 -13.74
C ALA A 117 -7.90 6.20 -13.01
N GLY A 118 -7.01 5.54 -13.75
CA GLY A 118 -6.01 4.63 -13.18
C GLY A 118 -5.04 5.32 -12.23
N ARG A 119 -4.59 6.53 -12.55
CA ARG A 119 -3.74 7.33 -11.66
C ARG A 119 -4.44 7.68 -10.35
N ASP A 120 -5.70 8.10 -10.43
CA ASP A 120 -6.47 8.46 -9.24
C ASP A 120 -6.72 7.24 -8.35
N GLU A 121 -7.12 6.11 -8.92
CA GLU A 121 -7.30 4.85 -8.19
C GLU A 121 -5.99 4.35 -7.57
N PHE A 122 -4.89 4.44 -8.32
CA PHE A 122 -3.57 4.06 -7.79
C PHE A 122 -3.17 4.95 -6.62
N ARG A 123 -3.36 6.27 -6.71
CA ARG A 123 -3.10 7.21 -5.61
C ARG A 123 -3.94 6.87 -4.37
N ILE A 124 -5.24 6.58 -4.56
CA ILE A 124 -6.12 6.16 -3.46
C ILE A 124 -5.62 4.86 -2.83
N SER A 125 -5.19 3.90 -3.63
CA SER A 125 -4.65 2.63 -3.12
C SER A 125 -3.35 2.82 -2.32
N GLN A 126 -2.47 3.73 -2.77
CA GLN A 126 -1.26 4.10 -2.03
C GLN A 126 -1.59 4.76 -0.68
N THR A 127 -2.59 5.64 -0.64
CA THR A 127 -3.05 6.26 0.63
C THR A 127 -3.56 5.20 1.60
N LYS A 128 -4.41 4.27 1.14
CA LYS A 128 -4.90 3.17 2.00
C LYS A 128 -3.77 2.28 2.52
N LYS A 129 -2.74 2.05 1.71
CA LYS A 129 -1.54 1.31 2.14
C LYS A 129 -0.80 2.06 3.25
N LEU A 130 -0.58 3.37 3.07
CA LEU A 130 0.06 4.21 4.09
C LEU A 130 -0.72 4.25 5.40
N ASP A 131 -2.04 4.40 5.34
CA ASP A 131 -2.91 4.40 6.52
C ASP A 131 -2.77 3.07 7.29
N ALA A 132 -2.75 1.95 6.57
CA ALA A 132 -2.56 0.64 7.18
C ALA A 132 -1.17 0.49 7.81
N CYS A 133 -0.12 0.99 7.16
CA CYS A 133 1.24 1.03 7.69
C CYS A 133 1.32 1.88 8.96
N GLN A 134 0.81 3.10 8.93
CA GLN A 134 0.80 4.01 10.07
C GLN A 134 0.06 3.41 11.27
N LEU A 135 -1.11 2.79 11.01
CA LEU A 135 -1.87 2.14 12.07
C LEU A 135 -1.08 0.98 12.70
N TYR A 136 -0.40 0.19 11.87
CA TYR A 136 0.40 -0.93 12.35
C TYR A 136 1.62 -0.45 13.14
N GLU A 137 2.40 0.49 12.63
CA GLU A 137 3.55 1.10 13.31
C GLU A 137 3.15 1.73 14.65
N THR A 138 2.04 2.49 14.66
CA THR A 138 1.51 3.09 15.89
C THR A 138 1.23 2.01 16.94
N LYS A 139 0.62 0.90 16.56
CA LYS A 139 0.32 -0.19 17.49
C LYS A 139 1.57 -0.91 17.97
N LEU A 140 2.60 -1.05 17.12
CA LEU A 140 3.89 -1.62 17.51
C LEU A 140 4.64 -0.75 18.53
N GLN A 141 4.47 0.58 18.48
CA GLN A 141 5.16 1.53 19.35
C GLN A 141 4.42 1.81 20.66
N GLN A 142 3.10 1.65 20.69
CA GLN A 142 2.29 1.93 21.88
C GLN A 142 2.44 0.85 22.95
N PHE A 143 2.51 1.28 24.22
CA PHE A 143 2.36 0.37 25.36
C PHE A 143 0.87 -0.07 25.52
N PRO A 144 0.61 -1.34 25.83
CA PRO A 144 1.54 -2.43 26.07
C PRO A 144 1.92 -3.23 24.79
N GLY A 145 1.50 -2.78 23.62
CA GLY A 145 1.72 -3.43 22.34
C GLY A 145 3.19 -3.67 22.03
N ASN A 146 4.05 -2.68 22.30
CA ASN A 146 5.50 -2.76 22.05
C ASN A 146 6.16 -3.95 22.80
N VAL A 147 5.71 -4.25 24.03
CA VAL A 147 6.22 -5.39 24.79
C VAL A 147 5.79 -6.70 24.11
N VAL A 148 4.51 -6.81 23.74
CA VAL A 148 3.98 -7.99 23.05
C VAL A 148 4.66 -8.17 21.69
N ALA A 149 4.83 -7.08 20.93
CA ALA A 149 5.53 -7.11 19.64
C ALA A 149 6.96 -7.65 19.79
N GLY A 150 7.71 -7.18 20.77
CA GLY A 150 9.07 -7.66 21.06
C GLY A 150 9.11 -9.15 21.42
N VAL A 151 8.18 -9.62 22.23
CA VAL A 151 8.12 -11.03 22.65
C VAL A 151 7.79 -11.96 21.47
N PHE A 152 6.88 -11.56 20.59
CA PHE A 152 6.40 -12.39 19.47
C PHE A 152 7.08 -12.09 18.13
N GLY A 153 8.09 -11.21 18.10
CA GLY A 153 8.89 -10.92 16.91
C GLY A 153 8.13 -10.16 15.83
N PHE A 154 7.27 -9.19 16.20
CA PHE A 154 6.67 -8.25 15.25
C PHE A 154 7.54 -6.99 15.08
N PRO A 155 7.56 -6.38 13.90
CA PRO A 155 6.93 -6.79 12.64
C PRO A 155 7.67 -7.97 11.98
N ARG A 156 6.92 -8.82 11.29
CA ARG A 156 7.44 -9.95 10.50
C ARG A 156 7.61 -9.62 9.01
N LEU A 157 7.33 -8.39 8.65
CA LEU A 157 7.54 -7.83 7.32
C LEU A 157 8.46 -6.62 7.42
N ASP A 158 9.18 -6.35 6.34
CA ASP A 158 9.98 -5.14 6.18
C ASP A 158 9.05 -3.96 5.91
N LEU A 159 8.80 -3.15 6.95
CA LEU A 159 7.91 -1.99 6.88
C LEU A 159 8.50 -0.91 5.98
N ASP A 160 9.79 -0.63 6.08
CA ASP A 160 10.44 0.41 5.28
C ASP A 160 10.27 0.14 3.79
N LYS A 161 10.44 -1.11 3.39
CA LYS A 161 10.25 -1.53 2.00
C LYS A 161 8.78 -1.60 1.59
N THR A 162 7.92 -2.17 2.44
CA THR A 162 6.50 -2.41 2.10
C THR A 162 5.69 -1.12 2.10
N CYS A 163 6.03 -0.19 3.00
CA CYS A 163 5.31 1.06 3.22
C CYS A 163 5.82 2.22 2.34
N GLN A 164 6.86 1.98 1.55
CA GLN A 164 7.34 2.98 0.59
C GLN A 164 6.22 3.46 -0.34
N VAL A 165 6.13 4.79 -0.46
CA VAL A 165 5.27 5.44 -1.46
C VAL A 165 6.06 5.57 -2.75
N VAL A 166 5.41 5.26 -3.84
CA VAL A 166 5.98 5.51 -5.16
C VAL A 166 5.75 6.97 -5.50
N SER A 167 6.82 7.76 -5.54
CA SER A 167 6.81 9.17 -5.92
C SER A 167 7.83 9.44 -7.04
N ASP A 168 7.60 10.51 -7.81
CA ASP A 168 8.57 10.94 -8.82
C ASP A 168 9.80 11.60 -8.17
N SER A 169 10.91 11.62 -8.92
CA SER A 169 12.20 12.16 -8.43
C SER A 169 12.16 13.65 -8.09
N ARG A 170 11.28 14.44 -8.73
CA ARG A 170 11.11 15.86 -8.43
C ARG A 170 10.38 16.07 -7.12
N THR A 171 9.34 15.27 -6.88
CA THR A 171 8.62 15.27 -5.61
C THR A 171 9.57 14.87 -4.48
N GLN A 172 10.37 13.83 -4.67
CA GLN A 172 11.37 13.41 -3.69
C GLN A 172 12.38 14.53 -3.40
N ALA A 173 12.96 15.12 -4.44
CA ALA A 173 13.91 16.24 -4.28
C ALA A 173 13.27 17.47 -3.60
N ALA A 174 11.97 17.72 -3.84
CA ALA A 174 11.25 18.82 -3.18
C ALA A 174 11.08 18.55 -1.68
N PHE A 175 10.79 17.31 -1.28
CA PHE A 175 10.73 16.93 0.12
C PHE A 175 12.10 16.99 0.81
N ASP A 176 13.15 16.52 0.12
CA ASP A 176 14.51 16.51 0.66
C ASP A 176 15.07 17.94 0.84
N SER A 177 14.75 18.85 -0.09
CA SER A 177 15.21 20.25 -0.06
C SER A 177 14.28 21.21 0.68
N GLY A 178 13.02 20.83 0.92
CA GLY A 178 11.98 21.70 1.44
C GLY A 178 11.55 22.82 0.46
N VAL A 179 11.99 22.75 -0.81
CA VAL A 179 11.72 23.76 -1.84
C VAL A 179 11.10 23.10 -3.07
N GLN A 180 9.94 23.60 -3.47
CA GLN A 180 9.29 23.19 -4.72
C GLN A 180 9.78 24.05 -5.87
N SER A 181 10.43 23.43 -6.85
CA SER A 181 10.85 24.11 -8.07
C SER A 181 9.63 24.44 -8.94
N PRO A 182 9.55 25.67 -9.51
CA PRO A 182 8.47 26.02 -10.42
C PRO A 182 8.49 25.12 -11.67
N ILE A 183 7.30 24.78 -12.16
CA ILE A 183 7.15 24.01 -13.39
C ILE A 183 7.55 24.89 -14.56
N ASN A 184 8.61 24.52 -15.27
CA ASN A 184 9.07 25.24 -16.45
C ASN A 184 8.34 24.66 -17.67
N PHE A 185 7.38 25.42 -18.23
CA PHE A 185 6.60 25.03 -19.42
C PHE A 185 7.32 25.32 -20.73
N LYS A 186 8.58 25.82 -20.69
CA LYS A 186 9.42 26.05 -21.85
C LYS A 186 10.41 24.90 -22.00
N GLY A 187 10.06 23.92 -22.79
CA GLY A 187 10.93 22.89 -23.34
C GLY A 187 10.81 22.90 -24.84
#